data_a53a2c97eb9def48e46422d62d668286
#
_entry.id   a53a2c97eb9def48e46422d62d668286
#
_cell.length_a   1.000
_cell.length_b   1.000
_cell.length_c   1.000
_cell.angle_alpha   90.00
_cell.angle_beta   90.00
_cell.angle_gamma   90.00
#
_symmetry.space_group_name_H-M   'P 1'
#
loop_
_entity.id
_entity.type
_entity.pdbx_description
1 polymer ?
#
loop_
_entity_poly.entity_id
_entity_poly.type
_entity_poly.pdbx_seq_one_letter_code
_entity_poly.pdbx_strand_id
1 'polypeptide(L)'
;MKTSDVIHNLIRACVDDERTLRHESRFVDPTRAATLIKLAAEREQFVAELEPFDGTASPIGSPVELSREVGRDLWVTAAGRNIGDAIAVCRHSRARTEAAYEHALEEYLPDQVLDVLTEQRGRLHDEMAVLDQLQV
;
A
#
# COMPACT_ATOMS: atom_id res chain seq x y z
N MET A 1 -20.29 8.84 1.80
CA MET A 1 -19.41 8.24 2.82
C MET A 1 -18.74 9.34 3.63
N LYS A 2 -18.60 9.15 4.93
CA LYS A 2 -17.93 10.15 5.78
C LYS A 2 -16.44 10.21 5.47
N THR A 3 -15.86 11.39 5.61
CA THR A 3 -14.42 11.58 5.39
C THR A 3 -13.58 10.60 6.22
N SER A 4 -13.94 10.41 7.50
CA SER A 4 -13.21 9.47 8.36
C SER A 4 -13.25 8.04 7.83
N ASP A 5 -14.36 7.62 7.23
CA ASP A 5 -14.46 6.28 6.65
C ASP A 5 -13.60 6.14 5.40
N VAL A 6 -13.56 7.18 4.57
CA VAL A 6 -12.70 7.21 3.38
C VAL A 6 -11.24 7.10 3.79
N ILE A 7 -10.82 7.89 4.78
CA ILE A 7 -9.44 7.87 5.28
C ILE A 7 -9.10 6.51 5.90
N HIS A 8 -10.01 5.96 6.70
CA HIS A 8 -9.80 4.66 7.32
C HIS A 8 -9.55 3.57 6.27
N ASN A 9 -10.35 3.57 5.21
CA ASN A 9 -10.20 2.60 4.11
C ASN A 9 -8.87 2.76 3.39
N LEU A 10 -8.41 4.02 3.19
CA LEU A 10 -7.11 4.27 2.57
C LEU A 10 -5.95 3.82 3.44
N ILE A 11 -6.04 4.04 4.75
CA ILE A 11 -5.00 3.57 5.67
C ILE A 11 -4.90 2.05 5.58
N ARG A 12 -6.02 1.34 5.55
CA ARG A 12 -6.02 -0.12 5.41
C ARG A 12 -5.36 -0.54 4.10
N ALA A 13 -5.68 0.13 3.00
CA ALA A 13 -5.07 -0.16 1.71
C ALA A 13 -3.55 0.04 1.75
N CYS A 14 -3.09 1.12 2.37
CA CYS A 14 -1.65 1.39 2.52
C CYS A 14 -0.95 0.35 3.39
N VAL A 15 -1.58 -0.06 4.50
CA VAL A 15 -1.03 -1.09 5.38
C VAL A 15 -0.91 -2.42 4.65
N ASP A 16 -1.94 -2.80 3.90
CA ASP A 16 -1.91 -4.04 3.12
C ASP A 16 -0.81 -4.01 2.06
N ASP A 17 -0.65 -2.88 1.38
CA ASP A 17 0.39 -2.72 0.36
C ASP A 17 1.79 -2.77 0.98
N GLU A 18 2.00 -2.09 2.11
CA GLU A 18 3.26 -2.13 2.83
C GLU A 18 3.66 -3.56 3.18
N ARG A 19 2.71 -4.33 3.70
CA ARG A 19 2.97 -5.72 4.09
C ARG A 19 3.27 -6.59 2.88
N THR A 20 2.58 -6.38 1.78
CA THR A 20 2.85 -7.10 0.54
C THR A 20 4.27 -6.81 0.06
N LEU A 21 4.66 -5.55 0.02
CA LEU A 21 6.01 -5.16 -0.41
C LEU A 21 7.09 -5.80 0.45
N ARG A 22 6.93 -5.77 1.78
CA ARG A 22 7.90 -6.38 2.70
C ARG A 22 7.94 -7.89 2.56
N HIS A 23 6.79 -8.52 2.39
CA HIS A 23 6.74 -9.97 2.23
C HIS A 23 7.44 -10.40 0.94
N GLU A 24 7.12 -9.75 -0.17
CA GLU A 24 7.67 -10.11 -1.48
C GLU A 24 9.18 -9.78 -1.58
N SER A 25 9.68 -8.83 -0.79
CA SER A 25 11.10 -8.53 -0.75
C SER A 25 11.96 -9.74 -0.38
N ARG A 26 11.37 -10.75 0.25
CA ARG A 26 12.05 -11.98 0.66
C ARG A 26 12.31 -12.93 -0.51
N PHE A 27 11.69 -12.69 -1.65
CA PHE A 27 11.75 -13.58 -2.82
C PHE A 27 12.54 -12.98 -3.98
N VAL A 28 13.23 -11.89 -3.74
CA VAL A 28 14.03 -11.21 -4.76
C VAL A 28 15.46 -11.02 -4.27
N ASP A 29 16.35 -10.65 -5.17
CA ASP A 29 17.75 -10.36 -4.84
C ASP A 29 17.85 -9.11 -3.93
N PRO A 30 19.01 -8.93 -3.23
CA PRO A 30 19.16 -7.82 -2.30
C PRO A 30 18.94 -6.43 -2.90
N THR A 31 19.31 -6.20 -4.15
CA THR A 31 19.12 -4.90 -4.79
C THR A 31 17.65 -4.59 -4.98
N ARG A 32 16.87 -5.54 -5.51
CA ARG A 32 15.42 -5.38 -5.66
C ARG A 32 14.73 -5.31 -4.30
N ALA A 33 15.18 -6.12 -3.33
CA ALA A 33 14.63 -6.11 -1.98
C ALA A 33 14.74 -4.72 -1.35
N ALA A 34 15.89 -4.06 -1.49
CA ALA A 34 16.11 -2.72 -0.95
C ALA A 34 15.09 -1.72 -1.53
N THR A 35 14.80 -1.82 -2.82
CA THR A 35 13.80 -0.95 -3.45
C THR A 35 12.40 -1.23 -2.90
N LEU A 36 12.01 -2.51 -2.79
CA LEU A 36 10.69 -2.86 -2.26
C LEU A 36 10.52 -2.40 -0.81
N ILE A 37 11.57 -2.53 0.00
CA ILE A 37 11.55 -2.07 1.39
C ILE A 37 11.41 -0.55 1.47
N LYS A 38 12.07 0.18 0.57
CA LYS A 38 11.95 1.63 0.47
C LYS A 38 10.52 2.04 0.15
N LEU A 39 9.88 1.36 -0.79
CA LEU A 39 8.47 1.61 -1.13
C LEU A 39 7.55 1.29 0.05
N ALA A 40 7.84 0.23 0.79
CA ALA A 40 7.07 -0.11 1.99
C ALA A 40 7.19 0.98 3.07
N ALA A 41 8.39 1.53 3.27
CA ALA A 41 8.59 2.64 4.22
C ALA A 41 7.81 3.88 3.79
N GLU A 42 7.68 4.11 2.49
CA GLU A 42 6.85 5.21 1.97
C GLU A 42 5.38 5.01 2.31
N ARG A 43 4.88 3.76 2.28
CA ARG A 43 3.50 3.46 2.70
C ARG A 43 3.28 3.76 4.17
N GLU A 44 4.26 3.47 5.02
CA GLU A 44 4.16 3.83 6.44
C GLU A 44 4.05 5.35 6.60
N GLN A 45 4.79 6.11 5.81
CA GLN A 45 4.70 7.56 5.81
C GLN A 45 3.31 8.04 5.38
N PHE A 46 2.73 7.41 4.34
CA PHE A 46 1.37 7.73 3.90
C PHE A 46 0.37 7.54 5.05
N VAL A 47 0.49 6.43 5.77
CA VAL A 47 -0.38 6.16 6.92
C VAL A 47 -0.23 7.25 7.97
N ALA A 48 1.00 7.63 8.31
CA ALA A 48 1.25 8.69 9.29
C ALA A 48 0.63 10.03 8.86
N GLU A 49 0.65 10.33 7.57
CA GLU A 49 0.05 11.56 7.04
C GLU A 49 -1.48 11.52 7.03
N LEU A 50 -2.06 10.32 6.93
CA LEU A 50 -3.51 10.14 6.92
C LEU A 50 -4.14 10.05 8.31
N GLU A 51 -3.39 9.54 9.29
CA GLU A 51 -3.91 9.33 10.65
C GLU A 51 -4.58 10.54 11.27
N PRO A 52 -4.07 11.77 11.13
CA PRO A 52 -4.73 12.94 11.71
C PRO A 52 -6.14 13.17 11.19
N PHE A 53 -6.48 12.64 10.03
CA PHE A 53 -7.80 12.78 9.41
C PHE A 53 -8.72 11.60 9.69
N ASP A 54 -8.20 10.55 10.34
CA ASP A 54 -8.98 9.38 10.68
C ASP A 54 -9.75 9.67 11.98
N GLY A 55 -11.04 9.92 11.85
CA GLY A 55 -11.91 10.21 12.97
C GLY A 55 -12.47 8.99 13.67
N THR A 56 -12.07 7.78 13.27
CA THR A 56 -12.56 6.57 13.90
C THR A 56 -11.87 6.40 15.26
N ALA A 57 -12.67 6.02 16.26
CA ALA A 57 -12.15 5.88 17.63
C ALA A 57 -11.31 4.63 17.81
N SER A 58 -11.43 3.68 16.91
CA SER A 58 -10.65 2.45 16.97
C SER A 58 -9.42 2.59 16.11
N PRO A 59 -8.24 2.30 16.66
CA PRO A 59 -7.08 2.12 15.81
C PRO A 59 -7.42 1.04 14.80
N ILE A 60 -6.99 1.26 13.58
CA ILE A 60 -7.18 0.28 12.50
C ILE A 60 -6.58 -1.01 12.96
N GLY A 61 -7.41 -2.02 13.09
CA GLY A 61 -7.09 -3.33 13.52
C GLY A 61 -5.70 -3.53 14.13
N SER A 62 -5.57 -4.37 15.11
CA SER A 62 -4.22 -4.57 15.61
C SER A 62 -3.33 -4.93 14.42
N PRO A 63 -2.09 -4.44 14.38
CA PRO A 63 -1.15 -4.85 13.34
C PRO A 63 -1.06 -6.37 13.20
N VAL A 64 -1.39 -7.08 14.26
CA VAL A 64 -1.41 -8.54 14.29
C VAL A 64 -2.55 -9.11 13.43
N GLU A 65 -3.75 -8.53 13.49
CA GLU A 65 -4.88 -8.99 12.69
C GLU A 65 -4.64 -8.79 11.21
N LEU A 66 -4.19 -7.60 10.83
CA LEU A 66 -3.85 -7.31 9.44
C LEU A 66 -2.74 -8.24 8.95
N SER A 67 -1.75 -8.51 9.81
CA SER A 67 -0.67 -9.45 9.48
C SER A 67 -1.18 -10.86 9.18
N ARG A 68 -2.16 -11.32 9.94
CA ARG A 68 -2.70 -12.68 9.75
C ARG A 68 -3.41 -12.82 8.42
N GLU A 69 -4.23 -11.85 8.05
CA GLU A 69 -4.98 -11.90 6.79
C GLU A 69 -4.04 -11.86 5.60
N VAL A 70 -3.17 -10.87 5.55
CA VAL A 70 -2.22 -10.70 4.45
C VAL A 70 -1.23 -11.86 4.42
N GLY A 71 -0.73 -12.27 5.57
CA GLY A 71 0.24 -13.35 5.66
C GLY A 71 -0.29 -14.69 5.19
N ARG A 72 -1.56 -14.97 5.46
CA ARG A 72 -2.18 -16.22 5.04
C ARG A 72 -2.27 -16.33 3.54
N ASP A 73 -2.79 -15.29 2.89
CA ASP A 73 -2.96 -15.27 1.44
C ASP A 73 -1.62 -15.30 0.72
N LEU A 74 -0.66 -14.52 1.19
CA LEU A 74 0.68 -14.47 0.59
C LEU A 74 1.42 -15.78 0.79
N TRP A 75 1.25 -16.44 1.93
CA TRP A 75 1.91 -17.71 2.20
C TRP A 75 1.48 -18.79 1.20
N VAL A 76 0.18 -18.86 0.91
CA VAL A 76 -0.34 -19.86 -0.04
C VAL A 76 0.21 -19.61 -1.45
N THR A 77 0.38 -18.35 -1.83
CA THR A 77 0.83 -17.98 -3.18
C THR A 77 2.35 -17.89 -3.32
N ALA A 78 3.10 -17.85 -2.21
CA ALA A 78 4.56 -17.67 -2.25
C ALA A 78 5.33 -18.92 -2.63
N ALA A 79 4.77 -20.10 -2.43
CA ALA A 79 5.48 -21.36 -2.71
C ALA A 79 5.79 -21.48 -4.21
N GLY A 80 7.07 -21.63 -4.55
CA GLY A 80 7.52 -21.80 -5.92
C GLY A 80 7.64 -20.52 -6.73
N ARG A 81 7.60 -19.35 -6.09
CA ARG A 81 7.71 -18.08 -6.80
C ARG A 81 9.11 -17.78 -7.29
N ASN A 82 9.20 -17.14 -8.45
CA ASN A 82 10.42 -16.53 -8.93
C ASN A 82 10.38 -15.01 -8.72
N ILE A 83 11.46 -14.31 -9.08
CA ILE A 83 11.57 -12.86 -8.93
C ILE A 83 10.47 -12.13 -9.71
N GLY A 84 10.21 -12.58 -10.94
CA GLY A 84 9.17 -11.98 -11.78
C GLY A 84 7.79 -12.05 -11.13
N ASP A 85 7.47 -13.20 -10.51
CA ASP A 85 6.19 -13.38 -9.81
C ASP A 85 6.09 -12.45 -8.61
N ALA A 86 7.18 -12.30 -7.83
CA ALA A 86 7.18 -11.41 -6.68
C ALA A 86 6.96 -9.96 -7.10
N ILE A 87 7.63 -9.50 -8.16
CA ILE A 87 7.45 -8.15 -8.67
C ILE A 87 6.03 -7.95 -9.21
N ALA A 88 5.48 -8.96 -9.90
CA ALA A 88 4.10 -8.89 -10.40
C ALA A 88 3.08 -8.71 -9.27
N VAL A 89 3.27 -9.40 -8.15
CA VAL A 89 2.41 -9.23 -6.97
C VAL A 89 2.50 -7.81 -6.43
N CYS A 90 3.70 -7.24 -6.35
CA CYS A 90 3.90 -5.87 -5.89
C CYS A 90 3.24 -4.86 -6.83
N ARG A 91 3.35 -5.05 -8.13
CA ARG A 91 2.71 -4.19 -9.13
C ARG A 91 1.19 -4.23 -9.00
N HIS A 92 0.64 -5.42 -8.82
CA HIS A 92 -0.80 -5.58 -8.64
C HIS A 92 -1.29 -4.91 -7.35
N SER A 93 -0.55 -5.09 -6.26
CA SER A 93 -0.87 -4.46 -4.98
C SER A 93 -0.84 -2.93 -5.08
N ARG A 94 0.18 -2.37 -5.72
CA ARG A 94 0.27 -0.93 -5.95
C ARG A 94 -0.93 -0.42 -6.75
N ALA A 95 -1.30 -1.12 -7.82
CA ALA A 95 -2.43 -0.73 -8.66
C ALA A 95 -3.75 -0.72 -7.88
N ARG A 96 -3.95 -1.71 -7.01
CA ARG A 96 -5.12 -1.75 -6.14
C ARG A 96 -5.15 -0.58 -5.17
N THR A 97 -4.00 -0.21 -4.62
CA THR A 97 -3.88 0.93 -3.72
C THR A 97 -4.17 2.22 -4.47
N GLU A 98 -3.64 2.39 -5.67
CA GLU A 98 -3.93 3.57 -6.49
C GLU A 98 -5.42 3.66 -6.81
N ALA A 99 -6.07 2.54 -7.14
CA ALA A 99 -7.51 2.52 -7.39
C ALA A 99 -8.30 2.96 -6.16
N ALA A 100 -7.85 2.58 -4.96
CA ALA A 100 -8.48 3.04 -3.72
C ALA A 100 -8.40 4.56 -3.57
N TYR A 101 -7.25 5.16 -3.93
CA TYR A 101 -7.11 6.62 -3.94
C TYR A 101 -8.01 7.28 -4.98
N GLU A 102 -8.13 6.71 -6.17
CA GLU A 102 -9.00 7.24 -7.20
C GLU A 102 -10.47 7.22 -6.75
N HIS A 103 -10.91 6.15 -6.11
CA HIS A 103 -12.25 6.07 -5.53
C HIS A 103 -12.44 7.12 -4.44
N ALA A 104 -11.45 7.28 -3.55
CA ALA A 104 -11.54 8.27 -2.48
C ALA A 104 -11.68 9.69 -3.03
N LEU A 105 -10.97 10.00 -4.12
CA LEU A 105 -10.99 11.33 -4.74
C LEU A 105 -12.32 11.64 -5.43
N GLU A 106 -13.18 10.65 -5.64
CA GLU A 106 -14.55 10.86 -6.15
C GLU A 106 -15.50 11.35 -5.05
N GLU A 107 -15.11 11.20 -3.77
CA GLU A 107 -15.93 11.63 -2.66
C GLU A 107 -15.76 13.13 -2.40
N TYR A 108 -16.76 13.73 -1.74
CA TYR A 108 -16.70 15.13 -1.33
C TYR A 108 -15.83 15.23 -0.07
N LEU A 109 -14.64 15.82 -0.20
CA LEU A 109 -13.63 15.87 0.85
C LEU A 109 -13.21 17.30 1.17
N PRO A 110 -12.84 17.59 2.44
CA PRO A 110 -12.24 18.87 2.78
C PRO A 110 -10.95 19.12 1.99
N ASP A 111 -10.64 20.37 1.73
CA ASP A 111 -9.50 20.77 0.89
C ASP A 111 -8.18 20.19 1.41
N GLN A 112 -7.96 20.19 2.72
CA GLN A 112 -6.73 19.65 3.30
C GLN A 112 -6.56 18.17 3.01
N VAL A 113 -7.65 17.42 3.10
CA VAL A 113 -7.65 15.98 2.81
C VAL A 113 -7.40 15.78 1.32
N LEU A 114 -8.10 16.54 0.49
CA LEU A 114 -7.97 16.45 -0.96
C LEU A 114 -6.51 16.67 -1.40
N ASP A 115 -5.83 17.66 -0.81
CA ASP A 115 -4.44 17.97 -1.13
C ASP A 115 -3.51 16.79 -0.78
N VAL A 116 -3.69 16.20 0.40
CA VAL A 116 -2.88 15.06 0.84
C VAL A 116 -3.10 13.86 -0.09
N LEU A 117 -4.35 13.55 -0.40
CA LEU A 117 -4.68 12.40 -1.25
C LEU A 117 -4.16 12.57 -2.66
N THR A 118 -4.26 13.77 -3.21
CA THR A 118 -3.78 14.07 -4.56
C THR A 118 -2.27 13.89 -4.64
N GLU A 119 -1.54 14.38 -3.64
CA GLU A 119 -0.09 14.23 -3.59
C GLU A 119 0.31 12.75 -3.46
N GLN A 120 -0.32 12.02 -2.54
CA GLN A 120 -0.01 10.61 -2.32
C GLN A 120 -0.32 9.77 -3.56
N ARG A 121 -1.44 10.05 -4.22
CA ARG A 121 -1.78 9.36 -5.47
C ARG A 121 -0.73 9.61 -6.55
N GLY A 122 -0.24 10.83 -6.66
CA GLY A 122 0.82 11.16 -7.62
C GLY A 122 2.09 10.36 -7.35
N ARG A 123 2.47 10.21 -6.08
CA ARG A 123 3.63 9.42 -5.70
C ARG A 123 3.43 7.94 -6.00
N LEU A 124 2.23 7.41 -5.75
CA LEU A 124 1.87 6.04 -6.12
C LEU A 124 1.99 5.82 -7.62
N HIS A 125 1.51 6.76 -8.40
CA HIS A 125 1.59 6.67 -9.85
C HIS A 125 3.03 6.62 -10.34
N ASP A 126 3.91 7.44 -9.77
CA ASP A 126 5.32 7.48 -10.12
C ASP A 126 6.02 6.15 -9.81
N GLU A 127 5.58 5.44 -8.79
CA GLU A 127 6.16 4.14 -8.41
C GLU A 127 5.91 3.05 -9.44
N MET A 128 4.95 3.22 -10.34
CA MET A 128 4.71 2.27 -11.41
C MET A 128 5.98 2.08 -12.26
N ALA A 129 6.63 3.18 -12.61
CA ALA A 129 7.88 3.12 -13.38
C ALA A 129 9.00 2.45 -12.59
N VAL A 130 9.07 2.70 -11.28
CA VAL A 130 10.06 2.07 -10.41
C VAL A 130 9.90 0.55 -10.42
N LEU A 131 8.67 0.07 -10.23
CA LEU A 131 8.40 -1.37 -10.22
C LEU A 131 8.62 -2.00 -11.61
N ASP A 132 8.29 -1.29 -12.68
CA ASP A 132 8.54 -1.76 -14.04
C ASP A 132 10.02 -2.01 -14.29
N GLN A 133 10.89 -1.18 -13.73
CA GLN A 133 12.34 -1.34 -13.85
C GLN A 133 12.88 -2.56 -13.09
N LEU A 134 12.13 -3.06 -12.11
CA LEU A 134 12.52 -4.23 -11.33
C LEU A 134 12.17 -5.54 -12.02
N GLN A 135 11.40 -5.51 -13.08
CA GLN A 135 11.00 -6.73 -13.79
C GLN A 135 12.22 -7.41 -14.43
N VAL A 136 12.16 -8.74 -14.43
CA VAL A 136 13.21 -9.58 -15.02
C VAL A 136 12.84 -9.94 -16.44
#